data_aec171c0136f7f82f46dc7912a795980
#
_entry.id   aec171c0136f7f82f46dc7912a795980
#
_cell.length_a   1.000
_cell.length_b   1.000
_cell.length_c   1.000
_cell.angle_alpha   90.00
_cell.angle_beta   90.00
_cell.angle_gamma   90.00
#
_symmetry.space_group_name_H-M   'P 1'
#
loop_
_entity.id
_entity.type
_entity.pdbx_description
1 polymer ?
#
loop_
_entity_poly.entity_id
_entity_poly.type
_entity_poly.pdbx_seq_one_letter_code
_entity_poly.pdbx_strand_id
1 'polypeptide(L)'
;ILRRVKTAREGVELLAKVIEEKGSAEGNVVVFADQNETWYMEILSGHQYVAILFPEDRYAVFPNTFFLGHVDFTNTERTIASKDVEKVARDAGSYKEIDGQFHVSQSYNPPLHEADRSRVWSGIKSLDPDADVNYDDDYFDLMHTTDRKLTLRDAMNLQRNRLEGTDFKPQDQMELDGKGIPEKGKFDEVYKYPISNPNVMEAHIFQLKDNVPDSAGGGTMWLAMGSPRNAPYLPYYGNITNTYQAYQELGTAYNPQSWYWTMSRINDLVAKYPDLFGDGAIRTEMERLESQWMAEQEISDQEQIALASQPEQASLKATETSMARAQKTFDRLQEIRQEAEEKVIAQYGQGAIDDLTDEEDANQEEEINLVPFDYDFIITIGLALVTVIGVGVFFIKTKKAKGGKKDE
;
A
#
# COMPACT_ATOMS: atom_id res chain seq x y z
N ILE A 1 -14.13 12.66 -0.87
CA ILE A 1 -15.26 11.73 -0.68
C ILE A 1 -15.55 11.54 0.83
N LEU A 2 -14.63 10.98 1.62
CA LEU A 2 -14.84 10.53 3.01
C LEU A 2 -15.52 11.54 3.94
N ARG A 3 -15.18 12.84 3.85
CA ARG A 3 -15.81 13.89 4.70
C ARG A 3 -17.26 14.21 4.34
N ARG A 4 -17.82 13.61 3.28
CA ARG A 4 -19.13 13.94 2.70
C ARG A 4 -20.12 12.79 2.76
N VAL A 5 -19.71 11.63 3.26
CA VAL A 5 -20.48 10.39 3.27
C VAL A 5 -20.43 9.75 4.65
N LYS A 6 -21.40 8.90 4.98
CA LYS A 6 -21.52 8.21 6.25
C LYS A 6 -21.44 6.69 6.14
N THR A 7 -21.67 6.14 4.93
CA THR A 7 -21.63 4.71 4.67
C THR A 7 -20.71 4.40 3.51
N ALA A 8 -20.25 3.16 3.42
CA ALA A 8 -19.44 2.69 2.32
C ALA A 8 -20.18 2.84 0.98
N ARG A 9 -21.46 2.49 0.92
CA ARG A 9 -22.31 2.65 -0.26
C ARG A 9 -22.42 4.11 -0.72
N GLU A 10 -22.70 5.04 0.20
CA GLU A 10 -22.73 6.47 -0.11
C GLU A 10 -21.39 6.95 -0.71
N GLY A 11 -20.26 6.38 -0.23
CA GLY A 11 -18.91 6.65 -0.76
C GLY A 11 -18.78 6.24 -2.21
N VAL A 12 -19.20 5.03 -2.55
CA VAL A 12 -19.23 4.51 -3.93
C VAL A 12 -20.14 5.37 -4.82
N GLU A 13 -21.37 5.64 -4.39
CA GLU A 13 -22.35 6.41 -5.16
C GLU A 13 -21.87 7.84 -5.43
N LEU A 14 -21.25 8.48 -4.45
CA LEU A 14 -20.68 9.82 -4.63
C LEU A 14 -19.48 9.81 -5.58
N LEU A 15 -18.57 8.83 -5.46
CA LEU A 15 -17.43 8.71 -6.38
C LEU A 15 -17.90 8.37 -7.79
N ALA A 16 -18.84 7.44 -7.95
CA ALA A 16 -19.47 7.10 -9.22
C ALA A 16 -20.01 8.35 -9.93
N LYS A 17 -20.76 9.19 -9.22
CA LYS A 17 -21.26 10.45 -9.75
C LYS A 17 -20.13 11.39 -10.20
N VAL A 18 -19.03 11.49 -9.44
CA VAL A 18 -17.88 12.31 -9.83
C VAL A 18 -17.24 11.77 -11.11
N ILE A 19 -17.08 10.44 -11.24
CA ILE A 19 -16.54 9.81 -12.45
C ILE A 19 -17.49 10.02 -13.64
N GLU A 20 -18.80 9.90 -13.47
CA GLU A 20 -19.78 10.17 -14.52
C GLU A 20 -19.71 11.63 -15.01
N GLU A 21 -19.53 12.59 -14.10
CA GLU A 21 -19.51 14.02 -14.44
C GLU A 21 -18.15 14.50 -14.98
N LYS A 22 -17.05 14.00 -14.43
CA LYS A 22 -15.69 14.54 -14.66
C LYS A 22 -14.78 13.59 -15.43
N GLY A 23 -15.06 12.31 -15.37
CA GLY A 23 -14.16 11.26 -15.84
C GLY A 23 -12.98 11.01 -14.89
N SER A 24 -12.19 10.02 -15.26
CA SER A 24 -10.89 9.71 -14.65
C SER A 24 -9.83 9.59 -15.73
N ALA A 25 -8.66 10.20 -15.53
CA ALA A 25 -7.57 10.17 -16.49
C ALA A 25 -6.86 8.80 -16.50
N GLU A 26 -6.93 8.06 -15.39
CA GLU A 26 -6.29 6.76 -15.21
C GLU A 26 -7.17 5.78 -14.45
N GLY A 27 -6.82 4.50 -14.53
CA GLY A 27 -7.48 3.44 -13.77
C GLY A 27 -7.06 3.43 -12.31
N ASN A 28 -8.00 3.11 -11.43
CA ASN A 28 -7.75 2.98 -10.00
C ASN A 28 -8.65 1.91 -9.37
N VAL A 29 -8.20 1.34 -8.26
CA VAL A 29 -9.03 0.52 -7.38
C VAL A 29 -9.26 1.28 -6.09
N VAL A 30 -10.51 1.35 -5.65
CA VAL A 30 -10.92 2.00 -4.40
C VAL A 30 -11.77 1.04 -3.58
N VAL A 31 -11.44 0.88 -2.32
CA VAL A 31 -12.26 0.12 -1.37
C VAL A 31 -12.91 1.09 -0.40
N PHE A 32 -14.24 1.02 -0.30
CA PHE A 32 -15.01 1.69 0.72
C PHE A 32 -15.50 0.66 1.72
N ALA A 33 -15.24 0.87 2.99
CA ALA A 33 -15.69 -0.04 4.03
C ALA A 33 -16.21 0.75 5.24
N ASP A 34 -17.27 0.25 5.82
CA ASP A 34 -17.78 0.63 7.13
C ASP A 34 -18.04 -0.63 7.98
N GLN A 35 -18.65 -0.50 9.14
CA GLN A 35 -18.91 -1.62 10.05
C GLN A 35 -19.92 -2.65 9.51
N ASN A 36 -20.67 -2.33 8.45
CA ASN A 36 -21.75 -3.14 7.93
C ASN A 36 -21.44 -3.74 6.55
N GLU A 37 -20.64 -3.03 5.75
CA GLU A 37 -20.40 -3.44 4.36
C GLU A 37 -19.03 -2.98 3.85
N THR A 38 -18.54 -3.73 2.87
CA THR A 38 -17.33 -3.39 2.11
C THR A 38 -17.67 -3.38 0.63
N TRP A 39 -17.31 -2.31 -0.06
CA TRP A 39 -17.44 -2.16 -1.50
C TRP A 39 -16.07 -2.10 -2.16
N TYR A 40 -15.89 -2.92 -3.18
CA TYR A 40 -14.72 -2.90 -4.06
C TYR A 40 -15.10 -2.24 -5.38
N MET A 41 -14.38 -1.19 -5.77
CA MET A 41 -14.68 -0.39 -6.96
C MET A 41 -13.44 -0.28 -7.85
N GLU A 42 -13.60 -0.63 -9.13
CA GLU A 42 -12.64 -0.36 -10.20
C GLU A 42 -13.09 0.84 -11.02
N ILE A 43 -12.22 1.87 -11.07
CA ILE A 43 -12.36 3.01 -11.98
C ILE A 43 -11.57 2.67 -13.23
N LEU A 44 -12.28 2.34 -14.31
CA LEU A 44 -11.73 1.74 -15.53
C LEU A 44 -11.13 2.76 -16.51
N SER A 45 -11.05 4.02 -16.13
CA SER A 45 -10.70 5.21 -16.91
C SER A 45 -11.87 5.84 -17.70
N GLY A 46 -11.68 7.07 -18.14
CA GLY A 46 -12.76 7.85 -18.74
C GLY A 46 -13.95 7.98 -17.77
N HIS A 47 -15.16 7.65 -18.22
CA HIS A 47 -16.36 7.67 -17.38
C HIS A 47 -16.80 6.27 -16.94
N GLN A 48 -15.93 5.26 -17.07
CA GLN A 48 -16.29 3.88 -16.79
C GLN A 48 -15.82 3.44 -15.41
N TYR A 49 -16.70 2.75 -14.70
CA TYR A 49 -16.42 2.17 -13.38
C TYR A 49 -17.34 0.97 -13.12
N VAL A 50 -16.89 0.08 -12.27
CA VAL A 50 -17.69 -1.01 -11.72
C VAL A 50 -17.37 -1.17 -10.24
N ALA A 51 -18.41 -1.19 -9.40
CA ALA A 51 -18.29 -1.45 -7.97
C ALA A 51 -19.19 -2.62 -7.57
N ILE A 52 -18.70 -3.47 -6.70
CA ILE A 52 -19.43 -4.61 -6.15
C ILE A 52 -19.45 -4.56 -4.62
N LEU A 53 -20.55 -4.99 -4.03
CA LEU A 53 -20.63 -5.30 -2.60
C LEU A 53 -19.82 -6.57 -2.36
N PHE A 54 -18.70 -6.42 -1.65
CA PHE A 54 -17.77 -7.51 -1.38
C PHE A 54 -18.39 -8.50 -0.37
N PRO A 55 -18.36 -9.81 -0.61
CA PRO A 55 -18.93 -10.80 0.31
C PRO A 55 -18.12 -10.90 1.61
N GLU A 56 -18.82 -11.09 2.74
CA GLU A 56 -18.22 -11.19 4.08
C GLU A 56 -17.38 -12.45 4.30
N ASP A 57 -17.66 -13.51 3.53
CA ASP A 57 -17.01 -14.82 3.63
C ASP A 57 -15.86 -15.01 2.63
N ARG A 58 -15.36 -13.93 2.05
CA ARG A 58 -14.29 -13.93 1.05
C ARG A 58 -13.13 -13.06 1.46
N TYR A 59 -11.97 -13.35 0.89
CA TYR A 59 -10.81 -12.45 0.90
C TYR A 59 -10.38 -12.15 -0.54
N ALA A 60 -9.63 -11.07 -0.71
CA ALA A 60 -9.03 -10.68 -1.97
C ALA A 60 -7.57 -10.31 -1.80
N VAL A 61 -6.76 -10.64 -2.81
CA VAL A 61 -5.40 -10.13 -2.98
C VAL A 61 -5.31 -9.58 -4.39
N PHE A 62 -5.02 -8.30 -4.52
CA PHE A 62 -4.89 -7.64 -5.82
C PHE A 62 -3.75 -6.63 -5.80
N PRO A 63 -2.94 -6.59 -6.87
CA PRO A 63 -1.87 -5.62 -7.05
C PRO A 63 -2.36 -4.35 -7.75
N ASN A 64 -1.50 -3.67 -8.50
CA ASN A 64 -1.80 -2.40 -9.17
C ASN A 64 -2.52 -2.58 -10.52
N THR A 65 -3.53 -3.45 -10.59
CA THR A 65 -4.32 -3.68 -11.80
C THR A 65 -5.75 -4.14 -11.44
N PHE A 66 -6.66 -4.25 -12.43
CA PHE A 66 -8.05 -4.64 -12.22
C PHE A 66 -8.20 -6.16 -12.09
N PHE A 67 -9.18 -6.59 -11.28
CA PHE A 67 -9.42 -8.01 -10.98
C PHE A 67 -10.89 -8.43 -11.07
N LEU A 68 -11.83 -7.50 -11.33
CA LEU A 68 -13.23 -7.87 -11.50
C LEU A 68 -13.39 -8.81 -12.70
N GLY A 69 -13.90 -10.00 -12.44
CA GLY A 69 -14.29 -10.96 -13.45
C GLY A 69 -15.70 -10.73 -13.99
N HIS A 70 -16.55 -11.74 -13.82
CA HIS A 70 -17.96 -11.66 -14.15
C HIS A 70 -18.71 -10.87 -13.09
N VAL A 71 -19.56 -9.94 -13.54
CA VAL A 71 -20.37 -9.08 -12.66
C VAL A 71 -21.83 -9.16 -13.09
N ASP A 72 -22.72 -9.39 -12.14
CA ASP A 72 -24.16 -9.31 -12.39
C ASP A 72 -24.62 -7.85 -12.36
N PHE A 73 -24.65 -7.21 -13.53
CA PHE A 73 -25.10 -5.82 -13.70
C PHE A 73 -26.61 -5.64 -13.48
N THR A 74 -27.38 -6.73 -13.35
CA THR A 74 -28.84 -6.65 -13.09
C THR A 74 -29.14 -6.53 -11.59
N ASN A 75 -28.20 -6.91 -10.73
CA ASN A 75 -28.33 -6.84 -9.27
C ASN A 75 -27.87 -5.48 -8.73
N THR A 76 -28.75 -4.49 -8.81
CA THR A 76 -28.46 -3.10 -8.37
C THR A 76 -28.30 -2.94 -6.85
N GLU A 77 -28.62 -3.95 -6.04
CA GLU A 77 -28.33 -3.94 -4.60
C GLU A 77 -26.86 -4.24 -4.33
N ARG A 78 -26.23 -5.05 -5.19
CA ARG A 78 -24.86 -5.51 -5.02
C ARG A 78 -23.87 -4.98 -6.06
N THR A 79 -24.36 -4.26 -7.09
CA THR A 79 -23.54 -3.74 -8.18
C THR A 79 -23.93 -2.30 -8.50
N ILE A 80 -22.93 -1.42 -8.55
CA ILE A 80 -23.04 -0.03 -9.01
C ILE A 80 -22.03 0.15 -10.14
N ALA A 81 -22.50 0.40 -11.36
CA ALA A 81 -21.63 0.47 -12.53
C ALA A 81 -22.10 1.54 -13.52
N SER A 82 -21.18 2.05 -14.33
CA SER A 82 -21.52 2.88 -15.48
C SER A 82 -22.31 2.07 -16.50
N LYS A 83 -23.29 2.72 -17.16
CA LYS A 83 -24.24 2.05 -18.07
C LYS A 83 -23.58 1.45 -19.31
N ASP A 84 -22.49 2.06 -19.75
CA ASP A 84 -21.84 1.77 -21.03
C ASP A 84 -20.57 0.94 -20.92
N VAL A 85 -20.30 0.35 -19.75
CA VAL A 85 -19.04 -0.41 -19.48
C VAL A 85 -18.76 -1.47 -20.53
N GLU A 86 -19.74 -2.32 -20.84
CA GLU A 86 -19.59 -3.36 -21.87
C GLU A 86 -19.52 -2.76 -23.28
N LYS A 87 -20.36 -1.77 -23.55
CA LYS A 87 -20.40 -1.11 -24.86
C LYS A 87 -19.07 -0.44 -25.19
N VAL A 88 -18.46 0.26 -24.23
CA VAL A 88 -17.16 0.93 -24.41
C VAL A 88 -16.06 -0.09 -24.72
N ALA A 89 -16.02 -1.23 -24.04
CA ALA A 89 -15.08 -2.30 -24.34
C ALA A 89 -15.28 -2.87 -25.76
N ARG A 90 -16.53 -3.04 -26.21
CA ARG A 90 -16.85 -3.49 -27.59
C ARG A 90 -16.42 -2.45 -28.63
N ASP A 91 -16.75 -1.19 -28.42
CA ASP A 91 -16.38 -0.09 -29.30
C ASP A 91 -14.86 0.09 -29.43
N ALA A 92 -14.12 -0.15 -28.34
CA ALA A 92 -12.67 -0.14 -28.30
C ALA A 92 -12.01 -1.41 -28.89
N GLY A 93 -12.78 -2.46 -29.18
CA GLY A 93 -12.26 -3.75 -29.65
C GLY A 93 -11.51 -4.55 -28.58
N SER A 94 -11.66 -4.19 -27.31
CA SER A 94 -11.00 -4.86 -26.18
C SER A 94 -11.90 -5.83 -25.41
N TYR A 95 -13.18 -5.94 -25.81
CA TYR A 95 -14.15 -6.83 -25.19
C TYR A 95 -13.65 -8.29 -25.12
N LYS A 96 -13.75 -8.88 -23.94
CA LYS A 96 -13.41 -10.28 -23.69
C LYS A 96 -14.55 -11.01 -22.99
N GLU A 97 -14.77 -12.25 -23.39
CA GLU A 97 -15.65 -13.21 -22.73
C GLU A 97 -14.82 -14.36 -22.15
N ILE A 98 -15.19 -14.79 -20.96
CA ILE A 98 -14.74 -16.04 -20.37
C ILE A 98 -16.02 -16.80 -19.99
N ASP A 99 -16.10 -18.08 -20.33
CA ASP A 99 -17.29 -18.92 -20.11
C ASP A 99 -18.61 -18.32 -20.66
N GLY A 100 -18.50 -17.59 -21.78
CA GLY A 100 -19.65 -16.96 -22.45
C GLY A 100 -20.21 -15.72 -21.76
N GLN A 101 -19.47 -15.14 -20.79
CA GLN A 101 -19.87 -13.95 -20.07
C GLN A 101 -18.80 -12.85 -20.19
N PHE A 102 -19.24 -11.59 -20.20
CA PHE A 102 -18.34 -10.44 -20.19
C PHE A 102 -17.43 -10.46 -18.97
N HIS A 103 -16.12 -10.31 -19.21
CA HIS A 103 -15.11 -10.30 -18.16
C HIS A 103 -14.49 -8.90 -18.07
N VAL A 104 -14.74 -8.18 -16.96
CA VAL A 104 -14.38 -6.77 -16.81
C VAL A 104 -12.87 -6.57 -16.90
N SER A 105 -12.09 -7.17 -16.02
CA SER A 105 -10.64 -6.93 -15.97
C SER A 105 -9.94 -7.38 -17.25
N GLN A 106 -10.32 -8.49 -17.87
CA GLN A 106 -9.72 -8.95 -19.12
C GLN A 106 -10.04 -8.05 -20.32
N SER A 107 -11.12 -7.27 -20.23
CA SER A 107 -11.50 -6.30 -21.25
C SER A 107 -10.85 -4.94 -21.08
N TYR A 108 -10.41 -4.59 -19.86
CA TYR A 108 -9.88 -3.27 -19.53
C TYR A 108 -8.41 -3.25 -19.11
N ASN A 109 -7.82 -4.41 -18.81
CA ASN A 109 -6.38 -4.52 -18.51
C ASN A 109 -5.57 -4.88 -19.75
N PRO A 110 -4.28 -4.49 -19.78
CA PRO A 110 -3.27 -5.21 -20.56
C PRO A 110 -3.07 -6.63 -19.96
N PRO A 111 -2.32 -7.52 -20.64
CA PRO A 111 -1.89 -8.78 -20.04
C PRO A 111 -1.22 -8.56 -18.69
N LEU A 112 -1.48 -9.47 -17.74
CA LEU A 112 -0.98 -9.36 -16.37
C LEU A 112 0.55 -9.26 -16.36
N HIS A 113 1.06 -8.17 -15.82
CA HIS A 113 2.50 -7.94 -15.69
C HIS A 113 3.12 -8.89 -14.65
N GLU A 114 4.36 -9.31 -14.86
CA GLU A 114 5.04 -10.28 -13.99
C GLU A 114 5.15 -9.82 -12.53
N ALA A 115 5.34 -8.53 -12.28
CA ALA A 115 5.35 -7.99 -10.92
C ALA A 115 3.97 -8.04 -10.24
N ASP A 116 2.89 -7.93 -11.01
CA ASP A 116 1.53 -8.07 -10.50
C ASP A 116 1.21 -9.55 -10.22
N ARG A 117 1.57 -10.43 -11.16
CA ARG A 117 1.43 -11.87 -11.06
C ARG A 117 2.08 -12.43 -9.79
N SER A 118 3.35 -12.10 -9.57
CA SER A 118 4.10 -12.62 -8.41
C SER A 118 3.52 -12.17 -7.07
N ARG A 119 3.03 -10.94 -6.99
CA ARG A 119 2.40 -10.41 -5.77
C ARG A 119 1.04 -11.04 -5.49
N VAL A 120 0.15 -11.15 -6.49
CA VAL A 120 -1.17 -11.75 -6.29
C VAL A 120 -1.05 -13.23 -5.96
N TRP A 121 -0.27 -13.98 -6.75
CA TRP A 121 -0.09 -15.41 -6.52
C TRP A 121 0.51 -15.71 -5.14
N SER A 122 1.62 -15.05 -4.78
CA SER A 122 2.25 -15.26 -3.47
C SER A 122 1.37 -14.82 -2.31
N GLY A 123 0.58 -13.77 -2.51
CA GLY A 123 -0.36 -13.29 -1.50
C GLY A 123 -1.50 -14.28 -1.26
N ILE A 124 -2.10 -14.84 -2.31
CA ILE A 124 -3.12 -15.90 -2.19
C ILE A 124 -2.52 -17.10 -1.47
N LYS A 125 -1.35 -17.60 -1.93
CA LYS A 125 -0.67 -18.77 -1.31
C LYS A 125 -0.24 -18.52 0.14
N SER A 126 0.05 -17.29 0.55
CA SER A 126 0.38 -16.99 1.94
C SER A 126 -0.83 -17.02 2.87
N LEU A 127 -2.01 -16.65 2.36
CA LEU A 127 -3.26 -16.70 3.10
C LEU A 127 -3.89 -18.09 3.08
N ASP A 128 -3.78 -18.78 1.97
CA ASP A 128 -4.25 -20.15 1.79
C ASP A 128 -3.24 -20.97 0.94
N PRO A 129 -2.34 -21.74 1.58
CA PRO A 129 -1.36 -22.55 0.88
C PRO A 129 -1.97 -23.60 -0.05
N ASP A 130 -3.20 -24.05 0.25
CA ASP A 130 -3.92 -25.08 -0.51
C ASP A 130 -4.79 -24.49 -1.63
N ALA A 131 -4.84 -23.16 -1.79
CA ALA A 131 -5.60 -22.52 -2.85
C ALA A 131 -5.23 -23.07 -4.24
N ASP A 132 -6.24 -23.39 -5.05
CA ASP A 132 -6.05 -23.92 -6.41
C ASP A 132 -5.76 -22.77 -7.39
N VAL A 133 -4.53 -22.27 -7.32
CA VAL A 133 -4.01 -21.23 -8.22
C VAL A 133 -2.60 -21.58 -8.66
N ASN A 134 -2.34 -21.50 -9.97
CA ASN A 134 -1.03 -21.71 -10.56
C ASN A 134 -0.35 -20.40 -10.90
N TYR A 135 0.98 -20.37 -10.77
CA TYR A 135 1.74 -19.14 -11.07
C TYR A 135 1.51 -18.65 -12.51
N ASP A 136 1.39 -19.56 -13.47
CA ASP A 136 1.29 -19.27 -14.89
C ASP A 136 -0.17 -19.07 -15.39
N ASP A 137 -1.14 -19.01 -14.49
CA ASP A 137 -2.54 -18.71 -14.87
C ASP A 137 -2.64 -17.38 -15.59
N ASP A 138 -3.45 -17.28 -16.64
CA ASP A 138 -3.59 -16.06 -17.44
C ASP A 138 -4.22 -14.91 -16.65
N TYR A 139 -5.04 -15.24 -15.66
CA TYR A 139 -5.67 -14.30 -14.72
C TYR A 139 -5.93 -15.00 -13.38
N PHE A 140 -6.21 -14.23 -12.36
CA PHE A 140 -6.62 -14.72 -11.04
C PHE A 140 -7.99 -14.13 -10.69
N ASP A 141 -8.81 -14.91 -10.02
CA ASP A 141 -10.06 -14.41 -9.46
C ASP A 141 -9.80 -13.36 -8.37
N LEU A 142 -10.69 -12.36 -8.26
CA LEU A 142 -10.60 -11.37 -7.18
C LEU A 142 -10.90 -12.00 -5.81
N MET A 143 -11.88 -12.90 -5.77
CA MET A 143 -12.46 -13.40 -4.51
C MET A 143 -12.08 -14.84 -4.26
N HIS A 144 -11.49 -15.08 -3.08
CA HIS A 144 -11.07 -16.40 -2.64
C HIS A 144 -11.74 -16.80 -1.33
N THR A 145 -11.82 -18.11 -1.08
CA THR A 145 -12.24 -18.71 0.20
C THR A 145 -11.06 -19.37 0.87
N THR A 146 -11.14 -19.54 2.18
CA THR A 146 -10.23 -20.40 2.95
C THR A 146 -10.99 -21.03 4.11
N ASP A 147 -10.60 -22.23 4.51
CA ASP A 147 -11.21 -22.95 5.62
C ASP A 147 -10.82 -22.41 7.01
N ARG A 148 -9.82 -21.52 7.06
CA ARG A 148 -9.36 -20.90 8.30
C ARG A 148 -9.85 -19.48 8.44
N LYS A 149 -10.04 -19.03 9.69
CA LYS A 149 -10.31 -17.63 9.98
C LYS A 149 -9.01 -16.80 9.81
N LEU A 150 -9.02 -15.86 8.89
CA LEU A 150 -7.93 -14.90 8.74
C LEU A 150 -7.92 -13.89 9.91
N THR A 151 -6.73 -13.53 10.34
CA THR A 151 -6.48 -12.66 11.50
C THR A 151 -5.75 -11.39 11.10
N LEU A 152 -5.69 -10.42 12.00
CA LEU A 152 -4.84 -9.23 11.82
C LEU A 152 -3.37 -9.61 11.58
N ARG A 153 -2.86 -10.65 12.26
CA ARG A 153 -1.48 -11.15 12.05
C ARG A 153 -1.28 -11.70 10.65
N ASP A 154 -2.29 -12.35 10.07
CA ASP A 154 -2.23 -12.82 8.68
C ASP A 154 -2.13 -11.65 7.69
N ALA A 155 -2.88 -10.56 7.93
CA ALA A 155 -2.79 -9.36 7.11
C ALA A 155 -1.40 -8.67 7.22
N MET A 156 -0.84 -8.58 8.42
CA MET A 156 0.52 -8.08 8.62
C MET A 156 1.56 -8.94 7.89
N ASN A 157 1.44 -10.26 7.99
CA ASN A 157 2.35 -11.21 7.33
C ASN A 157 2.19 -11.15 5.79
N LEU A 158 0.95 -10.99 5.28
CA LEU A 158 0.71 -10.78 3.86
C LEU A 158 1.48 -9.57 3.32
N GLN A 159 1.38 -8.43 4.00
CA GLN A 159 2.07 -7.21 3.58
C GLN A 159 3.60 -7.31 3.72
N ARG A 160 4.10 -8.25 4.53
CA ARG A 160 5.52 -8.59 4.69
C ARG A 160 6.02 -9.68 3.76
N ASN A 161 5.14 -10.30 2.98
CA ASN A 161 5.50 -11.46 2.17
C ASN A 161 6.63 -11.12 1.19
N ARG A 162 7.66 -11.97 1.21
CA ARG A 162 8.83 -11.93 0.34
C ARG A 162 9.07 -13.27 -0.34
N LEU A 163 7.96 -13.94 -0.71
CA LEU A 163 7.93 -15.23 -1.39
C LEU A 163 8.35 -16.40 -0.48
N GLU A 164 8.32 -16.20 0.84
CA GLU A 164 8.64 -17.27 1.80
C GLU A 164 7.70 -18.47 1.61
N GLY A 165 8.27 -19.68 1.71
CA GLY A 165 7.53 -20.93 1.52
C GLY A 165 7.25 -21.30 0.08
N THR A 166 7.82 -20.57 -0.89
CA THR A 166 7.76 -20.86 -2.33
C THR A 166 9.14 -21.21 -2.88
N ASP A 167 9.20 -21.70 -4.13
CA ASP A 167 10.46 -21.94 -4.85
C ASP A 167 11.09 -20.66 -5.38
N PHE A 168 10.40 -19.52 -5.28
CA PHE A 168 10.86 -18.24 -5.77
C PHE A 168 11.63 -17.45 -4.71
N LYS A 169 12.50 -16.55 -5.18
CA LYS A 169 13.27 -15.61 -4.37
C LYS A 169 12.85 -14.17 -4.69
N PRO A 170 12.97 -13.25 -3.73
CA PRO A 170 12.79 -11.82 -4.02
C PRO A 170 13.80 -11.31 -5.05
N GLN A 171 13.34 -10.51 -6.01
CA GLN A 171 14.18 -9.99 -7.09
C GLN A 171 15.37 -9.14 -6.57
N ASP A 172 15.17 -8.39 -5.49
CA ASP A 172 16.21 -7.60 -4.83
C ASP A 172 17.28 -8.45 -4.11
N GLN A 173 17.10 -9.77 -4.05
CA GLN A 173 18.11 -10.72 -3.57
C GLN A 173 19.15 -11.09 -4.65
N MET A 174 18.93 -10.73 -5.94
CA MET A 174 19.79 -11.17 -7.05
C MET A 174 21.24 -10.69 -6.89
N GLU A 175 21.43 -9.46 -6.43
CA GLU A 175 22.76 -8.89 -6.24
C GLU A 175 23.54 -9.64 -5.15
N LEU A 176 22.90 -9.91 -4.02
CA LEU A 176 23.49 -10.66 -2.90
C LEU A 176 23.83 -12.11 -3.30
N ASP A 177 23.04 -12.71 -4.20
CA ASP A 177 23.28 -14.05 -4.75
C ASP A 177 24.33 -14.03 -5.90
N GLY A 178 24.99 -12.91 -6.16
CA GLY A 178 26.01 -12.76 -7.20
C GLY A 178 25.49 -12.78 -8.65
N LYS A 179 24.19 -12.48 -8.83
CA LYS A 179 23.52 -12.41 -10.14
C LYS A 179 23.56 -11.02 -10.78
N GLY A 180 24.09 -10.02 -10.05
CA GLY A 180 24.06 -8.61 -10.42
C GLY A 180 22.74 -7.91 -10.06
N ILE A 181 22.70 -6.59 -10.30
CA ILE A 181 21.50 -5.78 -10.04
C ILE A 181 20.45 -6.12 -11.11
N PRO A 182 19.19 -6.45 -10.73
CA PRO A 182 18.15 -6.78 -11.68
C PRO A 182 17.76 -5.55 -12.52
N GLU A 183 17.65 -5.72 -13.83
CA GLU A 183 17.11 -4.67 -14.68
C GLU A 183 15.61 -4.46 -14.39
N LYS A 184 15.18 -3.20 -14.32
CA LYS A 184 13.78 -2.84 -14.08
C LYS A 184 12.85 -3.52 -15.10
N GLY A 185 11.87 -4.26 -14.60
CA GLY A 185 10.88 -4.97 -15.43
C GLY A 185 11.38 -6.27 -16.09
N LYS A 186 12.61 -6.69 -15.83
CA LYS A 186 13.11 -8.02 -16.23
C LYS A 186 13.10 -8.96 -15.03
N PHE A 187 12.56 -10.15 -15.26
CA PHE A 187 12.43 -11.19 -14.26
C PHE A 187 13.15 -12.46 -14.70
N ASP A 188 13.85 -13.07 -13.77
CA ASP A 188 14.45 -14.39 -13.90
C ASP A 188 13.37 -15.47 -13.58
N GLU A 189 13.61 -16.72 -13.98
CA GLU A 189 12.71 -17.84 -13.65
C GLU A 189 12.53 -18.03 -12.15
N VAL A 190 13.56 -17.75 -11.36
CA VAL A 190 13.58 -17.96 -9.90
C VAL A 190 13.27 -16.67 -9.14
N TYR A 191 13.73 -15.51 -9.62
CA TYR A 191 13.60 -14.25 -8.91
C TYR A 191 12.35 -13.48 -9.33
N LYS A 192 11.50 -13.13 -8.38
CA LYS A 192 10.20 -12.49 -8.60
C LYS A 192 10.04 -11.24 -7.73
N TYR A 193 9.13 -10.35 -8.11
CA TYR A 193 8.87 -9.13 -7.38
C TYR A 193 8.00 -9.40 -6.13
N PRO A 194 8.50 -9.15 -4.91
CA PRO A 194 7.75 -9.48 -3.69
C PRO A 194 6.72 -8.41 -3.33
N ILE A 195 5.74 -8.75 -2.50
CA ILE A 195 4.80 -7.78 -1.90
C ILE A 195 5.59 -6.76 -1.07
N SER A 196 6.42 -7.23 -0.13
CA SER A 196 7.31 -6.36 0.64
C SER A 196 8.62 -6.13 -0.11
N ASN A 197 8.59 -5.28 -1.12
CA ASN A 197 9.77 -4.84 -1.86
C ASN A 197 10.40 -3.58 -1.24
N PRO A 198 11.63 -3.21 -1.61
CA PRO A 198 12.33 -2.03 -1.04
C PRO A 198 11.62 -0.69 -1.30
N ASN A 199 10.79 -0.59 -2.35
CA ASN A 199 10.09 0.65 -2.70
C ASN A 199 8.84 0.91 -1.83
N VAL A 200 8.47 -0.01 -0.92
CA VAL A 200 7.33 0.20 -0.03
C VAL A 200 7.69 1.24 1.03
N MET A 201 7.06 2.40 0.96
CA MET A 201 7.29 3.52 1.87
C MET A 201 6.46 3.42 3.16
N GLU A 202 5.31 2.76 3.09
CA GLU A 202 4.45 2.50 4.25
C GLU A 202 3.51 1.32 3.95
N ALA A 203 3.01 0.69 5.00
CA ALA A 203 1.94 -0.31 4.91
C ALA A 203 0.92 -0.06 6.03
N HIS A 204 -0.36 -0.20 5.69
CA HIS A 204 -1.41 0.00 6.67
C HIS A 204 -2.53 -1.04 6.54
N ILE A 205 -3.24 -1.26 7.65
CA ILE A 205 -4.38 -2.15 7.76
C ILE A 205 -5.48 -1.41 8.50
N PHE A 206 -6.64 -1.22 7.87
CA PHE A 206 -7.82 -0.72 8.55
C PHE A 206 -8.59 -1.90 9.14
N GLN A 207 -8.61 -1.97 10.47
CA GLN A 207 -9.38 -2.95 11.22
C GLN A 207 -10.68 -2.31 11.69
N LEU A 208 -11.78 -2.63 11.02
CA LEU A 208 -13.12 -2.23 11.44
C LEU A 208 -13.62 -3.16 12.56
N LYS A 209 -14.35 -2.62 13.50
CA LYS A 209 -14.83 -3.34 14.70
C LYS A 209 -16.28 -3.00 14.96
N ASP A 210 -17.16 -3.98 14.94
CA ASP A 210 -18.62 -3.81 15.09
C ASP A 210 -19.02 -3.15 16.40
N ASN A 211 -18.22 -3.31 17.45
CA ASN A 211 -18.50 -2.83 18.78
C ASN A 211 -17.85 -1.48 19.12
N VAL A 212 -17.06 -0.89 18.23
CA VAL A 212 -16.44 0.44 18.43
C VAL A 212 -17.21 1.48 17.61
N PRO A 213 -18.01 2.35 18.26
CA PRO A 213 -18.80 3.34 17.52
C PRO A 213 -17.90 4.43 16.89
N ASP A 214 -18.39 5.06 15.83
CA ASP A 214 -17.67 6.13 15.10
C ASP A 214 -17.23 7.27 16.03
N SER A 215 -18.06 7.64 17.01
CA SER A 215 -17.72 8.65 18.02
C SER A 215 -16.51 8.29 18.89
N ALA A 216 -16.15 7.01 18.91
CA ALA A 216 -14.98 6.46 19.60
C ALA A 216 -13.87 6.00 18.61
N GLY A 217 -13.92 6.47 17.35
CA GLY A 217 -12.91 6.19 16.34
C GLY A 217 -13.27 5.11 15.32
N GLY A 218 -14.40 4.38 15.49
CA GLY A 218 -14.96 3.42 14.51
C GLY A 218 -14.13 2.17 14.23
N GLY A 219 -12.83 2.24 14.38
CA GLY A 219 -11.89 1.17 14.09
C GLY A 219 -10.45 1.59 14.39
N THR A 220 -9.52 0.77 13.95
CA THR A 220 -8.09 0.98 14.20
C THR A 220 -7.33 0.90 12.88
N MET A 221 -6.51 1.90 12.58
CA MET A 221 -5.50 1.81 11.54
C MET A 221 -4.20 1.27 12.17
N TRP A 222 -3.71 0.16 11.66
CA TRP A 222 -2.39 -0.36 11.98
C TRP A 222 -1.42 0.13 10.92
N LEU A 223 -0.48 0.97 11.30
CA LEU A 223 0.46 1.62 10.39
C LEU A 223 1.88 1.13 10.64
N ALA A 224 2.55 0.66 9.59
CA ALA A 224 3.98 0.43 9.53
C ALA A 224 4.60 1.48 8.59
N MET A 225 5.38 2.41 9.12
CA MET A 225 6.09 3.41 8.33
C MET A 225 7.44 2.88 7.89
N GLY A 226 7.72 2.93 6.59
CA GLY A 226 8.83 2.28 5.92
C GLY A 226 8.44 0.90 5.38
N SER A 227 9.40 0.18 4.76
CA SER A 227 9.13 -1.18 4.27
C SER A 227 8.68 -2.08 5.41
N PRO A 228 7.52 -2.75 5.30
CA PRO A 228 6.97 -3.60 6.35
C PRO A 228 7.83 -4.82 6.65
N ARG A 229 8.85 -5.10 5.84
CA ARG A 229 9.81 -6.19 6.09
C ARG A 229 10.29 -6.22 7.53
N ASN A 230 10.70 -5.06 8.06
CA ASN A 230 11.17 -4.92 9.43
C ASN A 230 10.52 -3.74 10.18
N ALA A 231 9.50 -3.06 9.60
CA ALA A 231 8.77 -2.01 10.29
C ALA A 231 7.67 -2.59 11.17
N PRO A 232 7.52 -2.11 12.42
CA PRO A 232 6.44 -2.53 13.30
C PRO A 232 5.13 -1.84 12.96
N TYR A 233 4.00 -2.56 13.06
CA TYR A 233 2.68 -1.98 12.96
C TYR A 233 2.23 -1.40 14.29
N LEU A 234 1.83 -0.12 14.28
CA LEU A 234 1.28 0.57 15.44
C LEU A 234 -0.20 0.90 15.22
N PRO A 235 -1.04 0.73 16.25
CA PRO A 235 -2.46 1.05 16.14
C PRO A 235 -2.75 2.53 16.40
N TYR A 236 -3.56 3.11 15.51
CA TYR A 236 -4.07 4.48 15.60
C TYR A 236 -5.59 4.50 15.45
N TYR A 237 -6.25 5.32 16.26
CA TYR A 237 -7.68 5.56 16.14
C TYR A 237 -8.00 6.64 15.11
N GLY A 238 -9.18 6.57 14.49
CA GLY A 238 -9.61 7.55 13.50
C GLY A 238 -9.90 8.95 14.06
N ASN A 239 -10.02 9.10 15.38
CA ASN A 239 -10.34 10.33 16.08
C ASN A 239 -9.13 11.00 16.77
N ILE A 240 -7.90 10.59 16.47
CA ILE A 240 -6.70 11.30 16.94
C ILE A 240 -6.62 12.71 16.34
N THR A 241 -6.06 13.66 17.09
CA THR A 241 -5.92 15.06 16.66
C THR A 241 -4.48 15.49 16.41
N ASN A 242 -3.53 14.61 16.66
CA ASN A 242 -2.11 14.87 16.42
C ASN A 242 -1.38 13.59 16.00
N THR A 243 -0.20 13.74 15.40
CA THR A 243 0.72 12.67 15.05
C THR A 243 2.03 12.80 15.84
N TYR A 244 2.72 11.69 16.04
CA TYR A 244 3.99 11.70 16.75
C TYR A 244 5.05 12.50 15.98
N GLN A 245 5.88 13.25 16.70
CA GLN A 245 6.82 14.22 16.11
C GLN A 245 7.76 13.58 15.08
N ALA A 246 8.27 12.39 15.32
CA ALA A 246 9.17 11.72 14.38
C ALA A 246 8.56 11.45 12.98
N TYR A 247 7.22 11.40 12.84
CA TYR A 247 6.53 11.35 11.55
C TYR A 247 6.49 12.70 10.84
N GLN A 248 6.74 13.79 11.56
CA GLN A 248 6.70 15.16 11.02
C GLN A 248 8.09 15.67 10.64
N GLU A 249 9.15 14.91 10.99
CA GLU A 249 10.52 15.22 10.59
C GLU A 249 10.70 14.90 9.10
N LEU A 250 10.63 15.96 8.31
CA LEU A 250 10.75 15.92 6.85
C LEU A 250 12.15 16.30 6.43
N GLY A 251 12.58 15.79 5.29
CA GLY A 251 13.88 16.13 4.71
C GLY A 251 14.33 15.09 3.71
N THR A 252 15.23 15.50 2.82
CA THR A 252 15.83 14.65 1.79
C THR A 252 17.17 14.05 2.22
N ALA A 253 17.75 14.53 3.32
CA ALA A 253 18.98 13.99 3.91
C ALA A 253 18.66 13.11 5.11
N TYR A 254 19.54 12.14 5.37
CA TYR A 254 19.43 11.26 6.52
C TYR A 254 19.28 12.04 7.84
N ASN A 255 18.21 11.76 8.57
CA ASN A 255 17.89 12.36 9.85
C ASN A 255 17.43 11.29 10.85
N PRO A 256 18.26 10.92 11.84
CA PRO A 256 17.90 9.89 12.83
C PRO A 256 16.72 10.28 13.74
N GLN A 257 16.26 11.53 13.75
CA GLN A 257 15.05 11.94 14.46
C GLN A 257 13.78 11.65 13.65
N SER A 258 13.90 11.38 12.36
CA SER A 258 12.80 10.98 11.49
C SER A 258 12.50 9.49 11.66
N TRP A 259 11.21 9.16 11.75
CA TRP A 259 10.76 7.78 11.74
C TRP A 259 11.12 7.08 10.43
N TYR A 260 10.86 7.76 9.31
CA TYR A 260 11.17 7.25 7.98
C TYR A 260 12.66 6.89 7.88
N TRP A 261 13.57 7.83 8.17
CA TRP A 261 15.00 7.61 8.06
C TRP A 261 15.54 6.55 9.04
N THR A 262 14.96 6.48 10.24
CA THR A 262 15.29 5.41 11.20
C THR A 262 14.94 4.04 10.63
N MET A 263 13.75 3.89 10.05
CA MET A 263 13.32 2.61 9.45
C MET A 263 14.06 2.30 8.16
N SER A 264 14.31 3.29 7.29
CA SER A 264 15.14 3.12 6.10
C SER A 264 16.49 2.54 6.49
N ARG A 265 17.21 3.19 7.40
CA ARG A 265 18.51 2.74 7.89
C ARG A 265 18.48 1.31 8.44
N ILE A 266 17.48 0.93 9.23
CA ILE A 266 17.34 -0.45 9.74
C ILE A 266 17.13 -1.43 8.57
N ASN A 267 16.28 -1.10 7.59
CA ASN A 267 16.04 -1.96 6.43
C ASN A 267 17.30 -2.13 5.56
N ASP A 268 18.05 -1.06 5.35
CA ASP A 268 19.28 -1.08 4.53
C ASP A 268 20.39 -1.89 5.21
N LEU A 269 20.56 -1.74 6.53
CA LEU A 269 21.49 -2.57 7.29
C LEU A 269 21.14 -4.06 7.19
N VAL A 270 19.86 -4.42 7.33
CA VAL A 270 19.40 -5.82 7.20
C VAL A 270 19.60 -6.35 5.77
N ALA A 271 19.38 -5.51 4.76
CA ALA A 271 19.54 -5.91 3.37
C ALA A 271 21.01 -6.05 2.96
N LYS A 272 21.86 -5.09 3.36
CA LYS A 272 23.29 -5.03 2.96
C LYS A 272 24.18 -6.01 3.73
N TYR A 273 23.79 -6.36 4.98
CA TYR A 273 24.60 -7.23 5.86
C TYR A 273 23.82 -8.48 6.33
N PRO A 274 23.40 -9.37 5.40
CA PRO A 274 22.60 -10.55 5.73
C PRO A 274 23.35 -11.56 6.63
N ASP A 275 24.68 -11.54 6.66
CA ASP A 275 25.51 -12.34 7.56
C ASP A 275 25.37 -11.92 9.04
N LEU A 276 25.03 -10.65 9.30
CA LEU A 276 24.80 -10.13 10.66
C LEU A 276 23.32 -10.18 11.08
N PHE A 277 22.40 -10.06 10.12
CA PHE A 277 20.96 -9.85 10.40
C PHE A 277 20.02 -10.86 9.72
N GLY A 278 20.57 -11.82 8.97
CA GLY A 278 19.76 -12.80 8.23
C GLY A 278 19.04 -13.82 9.11
N ASP A 279 19.33 -13.84 10.41
CA ASP A 279 18.65 -14.68 11.41
C ASP A 279 17.22 -14.22 11.73
N GLY A 280 16.81 -13.05 11.25
CA GLY A 280 15.48 -12.50 11.48
C GLY A 280 15.25 -11.93 12.89
N ALA A 281 16.29 -11.72 13.68
CA ALA A 281 16.16 -11.21 15.06
C ALA A 281 15.48 -9.85 15.13
N ILE A 282 15.81 -8.93 14.20
CA ILE A 282 15.18 -7.60 14.12
C ILE A 282 13.67 -7.75 13.85
N ARG A 283 13.27 -8.55 12.85
CA ARG A 283 11.86 -8.81 12.56
C ARG A 283 11.13 -9.42 13.76
N THR A 284 11.73 -10.37 14.44
CA THR A 284 11.17 -10.98 15.65
C THR A 284 10.90 -9.94 16.73
N GLU A 285 11.80 -8.97 16.91
CA GLU A 285 11.59 -7.88 17.86
C GLU A 285 10.42 -6.95 17.45
N MET A 286 10.27 -6.65 16.16
CA MET A 286 9.10 -5.90 15.65
C MET A 286 7.78 -6.65 15.92
N GLU A 287 7.75 -7.95 15.67
CA GLU A 287 6.59 -8.81 15.94
C GLU A 287 6.27 -8.90 17.46
N ARG A 288 7.29 -8.83 18.31
CA ARG A 288 7.12 -8.74 19.76
C ARG A 288 6.45 -7.42 20.19
N LEU A 289 6.89 -6.29 19.63
CA LEU A 289 6.27 -4.98 19.86
C LEU A 289 4.81 -4.98 19.41
N GLU A 290 4.51 -5.49 18.23
CA GLU A 290 3.15 -5.61 17.71
C GLU A 290 2.26 -6.48 18.60
N SER A 291 2.79 -7.61 19.06
CA SER A 291 2.05 -8.50 19.96
C SER A 291 1.68 -7.80 21.26
N GLN A 292 2.57 -6.95 21.78
CA GLN A 292 2.27 -6.10 22.92
C GLN A 292 1.15 -5.11 22.60
N TRP A 293 1.24 -4.41 21.45
CA TRP A 293 0.21 -3.44 21.06
C TRP A 293 -1.14 -4.10 20.77
N MET A 294 -1.15 -5.30 20.19
CA MET A 294 -2.38 -6.06 19.98
C MET A 294 -3.05 -6.44 21.29
N ALA A 295 -2.29 -6.87 22.29
CA ALA A 295 -2.82 -7.19 23.63
C ALA A 295 -3.35 -5.95 24.35
N GLU A 296 -2.64 -4.82 24.26
CA GLU A 296 -3.07 -3.56 24.87
C GLU A 296 -4.26 -2.91 24.13
N GLN A 297 -4.45 -3.23 22.85
CA GLN A 297 -5.49 -2.64 22.02
C GLN A 297 -6.91 -2.99 22.53
N GLU A 298 -7.12 -4.21 22.98
CA GLU A 298 -8.42 -4.63 23.52
C GLU A 298 -8.84 -3.81 24.74
N ILE A 299 -7.87 -3.48 25.62
CA ILE A 299 -8.11 -2.64 26.80
C ILE A 299 -8.41 -1.21 26.35
N SER A 300 -7.62 -0.68 25.43
CA SER A 300 -7.82 0.68 24.90
C SER A 300 -9.16 0.83 24.17
N ASP A 301 -9.63 -0.20 23.46
CA ASP A 301 -10.94 -0.19 22.82
C ASP A 301 -12.07 -0.09 23.85
N GLN A 302 -11.98 -0.80 24.98
CA GLN A 302 -12.97 -0.69 26.05
C GLN A 302 -12.99 0.72 26.68
N GLU A 303 -11.81 1.35 26.84
CA GLU A 303 -11.71 2.74 27.30
C GLU A 303 -12.36 3.70 26.30
N GLN A 304 -12.13 3.52 24.98
CA GLN A 304 -12.76 4.33 23.93
C GLN A 304 -14.27 4.14 23.88
N ILE A 305 -14.76 2.91 23.97
CA ILE A 305 -16.21 2.60 24.03
C ILE A 305 -16.86 3.28 25.24
N ALA A 306 -16.21 3.24 26.41
CA ALA A 306 -16.70 3.91 27.60
C ALA A 306 -16.82 5.45 27.44
N LEU A 307 -16.02 6.02 26.57
CA LEU A 307 -16.01 7.46 26.24
C LEU A 307 -16.88 7.83 25.03
N ALA A 308 -17.61 6.89 24.42
CA ALA A 308 -18.37 7.12 23.19
C ALA A 308 -19.41 8.25 23.26
N SER A 309 -19.96 8.52 24.46
CA SER A 309 -20.87 9.67 24.69
C SER A 309 -20.13 11.00 24.93
N GLN A 310 -18.80 10.99 24.96
CA GLN A 310 -17.93 12.13 25.25
C GLN A 310 -16.83 12.24 24.16
N PRO A 311 -17.18 12.58 22.92
CA PRO A 311 -16.26 12.46 21.75
C PRO A 311 -14.97 13.27 21.89
N GLU A 312 -15.01 14.43 22.57
CA GLU A 312 -13.80 15.22 22.82
C GLU A 312 -12.84 14.49 23.78
N GLN A 313 -13.35 13.85 24.81
CA GLN A 313 -12.53 13.08 25.75
C GLN A 313 -12.03 11.79 25.10
N ALA A 314 -12.85 11.12 24.29
CA ALA A 314 -12.44 9.97 23.50
C ALA A 314 -11.28 10.34 22.57
N SER A 315 -11.37 11.47 21.86
CA SER A 315 -10.31 11.97 20.97
C SER A 315 -9.01 12.31 21.70
N LEU A 316 -9.11 12.98 22.87
CA LEU A 316 -7.94 13.27 23.70
C LEU A 316 -7.26 11.97 24.17
N LYS A 317 -8.03 11.02 24.69
CA LYS A 317 -7.52 9.74 25.17
C LYS A 317 -6.89 8.92 24.02
N ALA A 318 -7.55 8.88 22.86
CA ALA A 318 -7.02 8.22 21.65
C ALA A 318 -5.66 8.82 21.25
N THR A 319 -5.57 10.17 21.25
CA THR A 319 -4.34 10.88 20.90
C THR A 319 -3.22 10.58 21.91
N GLU A 320 -3.50 10.69 23.21
CA GLU A 320 -2.51 10.39 24.26
C GLU A 320 -1.99 8.95 24.16
N THR A 321 -2.89 7.98 24.01
CA THR A 321 -2.54 6.56 23.89
C THR A 321 -1.69 6.30 22.64
N SER A 322 -2.08 6.85 21.49
CA SER A 322 -1.34 6.69 20.23
C SER A 322 0.06 7.34 20.30
N MET A 323 0.16 8.54 20.89
CA MET A 323 1.44 9.22 21.04
C MET A 323 2.38 8.48 22.00
N ALA A 324 1.87 7.96 23.12
CA ALA A 324 2.67 7.19 24.08
C ALA A 324 3.22 5.89 23.45
N ARG A 325 2.41 5.19 22.65
CA ARG A 325 2.84 4.00 21.92
C ARG A 325 3.88 4.33 20.86
N ALA A 326 3.66 5.39 20.09
CA ALA A 326 4.61 5.86 19.10
C ALA A 326 5.96 6.24 19.73
N GLN A 327 5.96 7.01 20.83
CA GLN A 327 7.17 7.35 21.57
C GLN A 327 7.94 6.09 22.00
N LYS A 328 7.26 5.18 22.71
CA LYS A 328 7.89 3.94 23.20
C LYS A 328 8.46 3.09 22.08
N THR A 329 7.75 3.01 20.96
CA THR A 329 8.23 2.26 19.80
C THR A 329 9.41 2.96 19.15
N PHE A 330 9.35 4.27 18.97
CA PHE A 330 10.45 5.02 18.36
C PHE A 330 11.73 4.96 19.18
N ASP A 331 11.62 5.08 20.50
CA ASP A 331 12.77 4.91 21.40
C ASP A 331 13.43 3.53 21.19
N ARG A 332 12.61 2.47 21.08
CA ARG A 332 13.15 1.12 20.82
C ARG A 332 13.75 0.98 19.42
N LEU A 333 13.16 1.63 18.40
CA LEU A 333 13.72 1.65 17.04
C LEU A 333 15.09 2.36 17.02
N GLN A 334 15.25 3.44 17.76
CA GLN A 334 16.55 4.12 17.91
C GLN A 334 17.62 3.20 18.53
N GLU A 335 17.25 2.45 19.58
CA GLU A 335 18.14 1.46 20.18
C GLU A 335 18.52 0.38 19.17
N ILE A 336 17.54 -0.21 18.46
CA ILE A 336 17.79 -1.25 17.45
C ILE A 336 18.68 -0.74 16.33
N ARG A 337 18.43 0.47 15.82
CA ARG A 337 19.27 1.09 14.80
C ARG A 337 20.71 1.24 15.30
N GLN A 338 20.89 1.78 16.50
CA GLN A 338 22.22 1.98 17.10
C GLN A 338 22.93 0.64 17.33
N GLU A 339 22.25 -0.35 17.91
CA GLU A 339 22.79 -1.70 18.11
C GLU A 339 23.21 -2.35 16.78
N ALA A 340 22.44 -2.13 15.71
CA ALA A 340 22.75 -2.65 14.39
C ALA A 340 23.96 -1.94 13.76
N GLU A 341 24.03 -0.60 13.82
CA GLU A 341 25.18 0.18 13.36
C GLU A 341 26.46 -0.23 14.10
N GLU A 342 26.43 -0.39 15.44
CA GLU A 342 27.57 -0.84 16.24
C GLU A 342 28.09 -2.24 15.82
N LYS A 343 27.19 -3.18 15.49
CA LYS A 343 27.56 -4.50 14.96
C LYS A 343 28.26 -4.39 13.61
N VAL A 344 27.76 -3.55 12.70
CA VAL A 344 28.39 -3.34 11.38
C VAL A 344 29.75 -2.69 11.54
N ILE A 345 29.87 -1.65 12.38
CA ILE A 345 31.14 -0.99 12.65
C ILE A 345 32.17 -1.97 13.22
N ALA A 346 31.76 -2.84 14.16
CA ALA A 346 32.64 -3.84 14.75
C ALA A 346 33.16 -4.86 13.73
N GLN A 347 32.37 -5.22 12.70
CA GLN A 347 32.74 -6.21 11.71
C GLN A 347 33.45 -5.60 10.49
N TYR A 348 32.99 -4.43 10.02
CA TYR A 348 33.37 -3.84 8.73
C TYR A 348 34.06 -2.47 8.85
N GLY A 349 34.06 -1.86 10.04
CA GLY A 349 34.63 -0.54 10.30
C GLY A 349 33.63 0.60 10.09
N GLN A 350 34.02 1.81 10.55
CA GLN A 350 33.17 3.01 10.52
C GLN A 350 32.75 3.40 9.08
N GLY A 351 33.64 3.26 8.09
CA GLY A 351 33.35 3.60 6.71
C GLY A 351 32.12 2.89 6.11
N ALA A 352 31.78 1.69 6.63
CA ALA A 352 30.61 0.96 6.17
C ALA A 352 29.26 1.65 6.52
N ILE A 353 29.25 2.49 7.55
CA ILE A 353 28.09 3.31 7.92
C ILE A 353 28.11 4.66 7.20
N ASP A 354 29.29 5.24 7.04
CA ASP A 354 29.46 6.50 6.32
C ASP A 354 29.04 6.34 4.83
N ASP A 355 29.46 5.24 4.19
CA ASP A 355 29.05 4.89 2.81
C ASP A 355 27.53 4.76 2.67
N LEU A 356 26.82 4.18 3.66
CA LEU A 356 25.36 4.10 3.65
C LEU A 356 24.70 5.48 3.68
N THR A 357 25.24 6.40 4.46
CA THR A 357 24.70 7.76 4.56
C THR A 357 24.90 8.52 3.26
N ASP A 358 26.06 8.37 2.64
CA ASP A 358 26.36 9.00 1.35
C ASP A 358 25.48 8.44 0.22
N GLU A 359 25.20 7.13 0.21
CA GLU A 359 24.29 6.49 -0.75
C GLU A 359 22.83 6.98 -0.56
N GLU A 360 22.35 7.13 0.68
CA GLU A 360 21.03 7.64 1.00
C GLU A 360 20.85 9.10 0.52
N ASP A 361 21.84 9.95 0.76
CA ASP A 361 21.82 11.36 0.36
C ASP A 361 21.91 11.52 -1.16
N ALA A 362 22.75 10.72 -1.86
CA ALA A 362 22.91 10.73 -3.31
C ALA A 362 21.62 10.28 -4.04
N ASN A 363 20.96 9.23 -3.57
CA ASN A 363 19.70 8.74 -4.15
C ASN A 363 18.59 9.79 -4.09
N GLN A 364 18.57 10.64 -3.05
CA GLN A 364 17.59 11.72 -2.92
C GLN A 364 17.88 12.89 -3.88
N GLU A 365 19.16 13.19 -4.16
CA GLU A 365 19.53 14.22 -5.13
C GLU A 365 19.13 13.85 -6.56
N GLU A 366 19.21 12.56 -6.95
CA GLU A 366 18.76 12.08 -8.25
C GLU A 366 17.23 12.12 -8.41
N GLU A 367 16.47 11.83 -7.36
CA GLU A 367 15.00 11.94 -7.40
C GLU A 367 14.50 13.39 -7.54
N ILE A 368 15.23 14.38 -7.04
CA ILE A 368 14.87 15.80 -7.14
C ILE A 368 15.22 16.38 -8.52
N ASN A 369 16.10 15.78 -9.28
CA ASN A 369 16.34 16.09 -10.69
C ASN A 369 15.18 15.57 -11.56
N LEU A 370 13.95 15.93 -11.22
CA LEU A 370 12.80 15.76 -12.08
C LEU A 370 13.11 16.45 -13.41
N VAL A 371 13.25 15.65 -14.46
CA VAL A 371 13.27 16.13 -15.84
C VAL A 371 12.17 17.17 -15.99
N PRO A 372 12.45 18.40 -16.48
CA PRO A 372 11.41 19.40 -16.65
C PRO A 372 10.27 18.78 -17.46
N PHE A 373 9.08 18.70 -16.90
CA PHE A 373 7.90 18.21 -17.60
C PHE A 373 7.69 19.09 -18.83
N ASP A 374 7.92 18.54 -20.01
CA ASP A 374 7.63 19.21 -21.27
C ASP A 374 6.13 19.07 -21.54
N TYR A 375 5.40 20.14 -21.27
CA TYR A 375 3.96 20.20 -21.47
C TYR A 375 3.53 19.95 -22.92
N ASP A 376 4.40 20.22 -23.90
CA ASP A 376 4.11 19.99 -25.32
C ASP A 376 4.15 18.47 -25.65
N PHE A 377 4.86 17.66 -24.88
CA PHE A 377 4.89 16.20 -25.01
C PHE A 377 3.60 15.52 -24.50
N ILE A 378 2.88 16.12 -23.55
CA ILE A 378 1.62 15.59 -23.00
C ILE A 378 0.47 15.69 -23.99
N ILE A 379 0.44 16.70 -24.86
CA ILE A 379 -0.60 16.90 -25.86
C ILE A 379 -0.50 15.88 -27.00
N THR A 380 0.68 15.32 -27.24
CA THR A 380 0.93 14.38 -28.35
C THR A 380 0.87 12.90 -27.93
N ILE A 381 1.01 12.58 -26.64
CA ILE A 381 0.94 11.20 -26.10
C ILE A 381 -0.01 11.16 -24.88
N GLY A 382 -1.25 11.54 -25.14
CA GLY A 382 -2.28 11.48 -24.10
C GLY A 382 -2.80 10.07 -23.84
N LEU A 383 -1.96 9.07 -23.48
CA LEU A 383 -2.47 7.76 -23.04
C LEU A 383 -1.42 6.75 -22.54
N ALA A 384 -0.19 7.15 -22.24
CA ALA A 384 0.69 6.16 -21.60
C ALA A 384 1.71 6.82 -20.68
N LEU A 385 1.70 6.44 -19.43
CA LEU A 385 2.67 6.69 -18.37
C LEU A 385 2.30 7.76 -17.33
N VAL A 386 1.37 7.41 -16.43
CA VAL A 386 1.53 7.75 -15.01
C VAL A 386 1.19 6.48 -14.22
N THR A 387 2.13 5.58 -14.15
CA THR A 387 2.17 4.56 -13.12
C THR A 387 3.32 4.90 -12.18
N VAL A 388 3.02 4.85 -10.90
CA VAL A 388 3.90 5.03 -9.75
C VAL A 388 4.02 6.49 -9.32
N ILE A 389 3.24 6.89 -8.34
CA ILE A 389 3.67 7.41 -7.03
C ILE A 389 2.42 7.67 -6.21
N GLY A 390 2.29 7.03 -5.06
CA GLY A 390 1.37 7.45 -4.03
C GLY A 390 1.72 8.86 -3.57
N VAL A 391 0.70 9.72 -3.53
CA VAL A 391 0.63 11.05 -2.95
C VAL A 391 1.86 11.95 -3.19
N GLY A 392 1.95 12.54 -4.38
CA GLY A 392 2.78 13.71 -4.66
C GLY A 392 1.94 14.98 -4.55
N VAL A 393 2.32 15.92 -3.68
CA VAL A 393 1.76 17.27 -3.64
C VAL A 393 2.29 18.05 -4.85
N PHE A 394 1.42 18.37 -5.80
CA PHE A 394 1.79 19.17 -6.97
C PHE A 394 1.89 20.67 -6.62
N PHE A 395 3.06 21.26 -6.72
CA PHE A 395 3.25 22.70 -6.83
C PHE A 395 3.34 23.10 -8.30
N ILE A 396 2.30 23.74 -8.82
CA ILE A 396 2.32 24.36 -10.15
C ILE A 396 3.04 25.70 -10.03
N LYS A 397 4.25 25.82 -10.60
CA LYS A 397 4.94 27.10 -10.78
C LYS A 397 4.65 27.62 -12.18
N THR A 398 3.68 28.55 -12.30
CA THR A 398 3.42 29.23 -13.56
C THR A 398 4.59 30.13 -13.92
N LYS A 399 5.27 29.84 -15.02
CA LYS A 399 6.26 30.73 -15.63
C LYS A 399 5.53 31.88 -16.33
N LYS A 400 5.69 33.11 -15.86
CA LYS A 400 5.28 34.33 -16.57
C LYS A 400 5.98 34.38 -17.92
N ALA A 401 5.20 34.43 -18.99
CA ALA A 401 5.70 34.73 -20.34
C ALA A 401 6.40 36.09 -20.33
N LYS A 402 7.68 36.11 -20.72
CA LYS A 402 8.40 37.35 -21.04
C LYS A 402 7.85 37.88 -22.35
N GLY A 403 7.16 39.02 -22.25
CA GLY A 403 6.77 39.77 -23.43
C GLY A 403 8.00 40.24 -24.20
N GLY A 404 8.15 39.75 -25.41
CA GLY A 404 9.08 40.29 -26.38
C GLY A 404 8.51 41.59 -26.91
N LYS A 405 9.16 42.72 -26.66
CA LYS A 405 9.01 43.97 -27.44
C LYS A 405 9.55 43.66 -28.83
N LYS A 406 8.72 43.85 -29.85
CA LYS A 406 9.21 44.18 -31.21
C LYS A 406 9.38 45.69 -31.26
N ASP A 407 10.57 46.12 -31.46
CA ASP A 407 10.87 47.44 -32.04
C ASP A 407 10.87 47.28 -33.56
N GLU A 408 10.11 48.19 -34.19
CA GLU A 408 10.02 48.53 -35.62
C GLU A 408 9.94 47.41 -36.67
#